data_c6c0e559fea28fcc78ee524326b52e57
#
_entry.id   c6c0e559fea28fcc78ee524326b52e57
#
_cell.length_a   1.000
_cell.length_b   1.000
_cell.length_c   1.000
_cell.angle_alpha   90.00
_cell.angle_beta   90.00
_cell.angle_gamma   90.00
#
_symmetry.space_group_name_H-M   'P 1'
#
loop_
_entity.id
_entity.type
_entity.pdbx_description
1 polymer ?
#
loop_
_entity_poly.entity_id
_entity_poly.type
_entity_poly.pdbx_seq_one_letter_code
_entity_poly.pdbx_strand_id
1 'polypeptide(L)'
;MPHAAPAGPTELTFLGHQSWHIRSGDSAVLVDPILTRAFGAGAVDFPIWPPRTVDHEAMPAPDAVVLTHEHLDHLHFASLDLLDRSVPIHTGTTLPAAVVDALSALGFTVHRHDHLTPILIGGLEMYLFPAGARTLFWESRVVQPVVRAAGSDRDMFIGVDADVSDLYLEQVHAGQMPAPYLAIVSNNTQSVPFGALGADVNLLPGLDRPRTRTTGIQALHTLLIDYLEPLDGVGEVALCGNGFTAPRSPHGPFLYADHRALAGHANALQHLFRVHGPRPGDQLLLPARGPIATDTAGWVSLDATAEQAGLDALDAFTTNPWPVDPAPVGPMLDPDAWMVAERLVYGELPRLARHLIATRTGALACSLHDYLTGPLDGQRLVLRLLAPPGEPGRILSFAWDITGPAFVPVGTTSRGEAMARYPFGIELFYQDLVALFTGHVQIWDIIGGSYQGWHVGERLDSPVYALFAVYGEHQRPDLAARCYAESLARLDPTTASIR
;
A
#
# COMPACT_ATOMS: atom_id res chain seq x y z
N MET A 1 -42.08 -6.39 16.61
CA MET A 1 -40.87 -7.13 17.00
C MET A 1 -40.38 -6.45 18.27
N PRO A 2 -40.08 -7.17 19.38
CA PRO A 2 -39.52 -6.51 20.54
C PRO A 2 -38.17 -5.88 20.14
N HIS A 3 -38.04 -4.59 20.42
CA HIS A 3 -36.77 -3.88 20.28
C HIS A 3 -35.75 -4.61 21.15
N ALA A 4 -34.74 -5.21 20.53
CA ALA A 4 -33.57 -5.69 21.26
C ALA A 4 -33.04 -4.54 22.10
N ALA A 5 -32.63 -4.82 23.34
CA ALA A 5 -31.97 -3.85 24.18
C ALA A 5 -30.80 -3.23 23.38
N PRO A 6 -30.52 -1.93 23.57
CA PRO A 6 -29.44 -1.30 22.85
C PRO A 6 -28.17 -2.12 23.12
N ALA A 7 -27.58 -2.68 22.05
CA ALA A 7 -26.28 -3.27 22.12
C ALA A 7 -25.30 -2.22 22.69
N GLY A 8 -24.29 -2.68 23.42
CA GLY A 8 -23.20 -1.79 23.86
C GLY A 8 -22.62 -0.99 22.70
N PRO A 9 -21.67 -0.11 22.93
CA PRO A 9 -21.02 0.64 21.85
C PRO A 9 -20.38 -0.34 20.86
N THR A 10 -20.32 0.06 19.59
CA THR A 10 -19.46 -0.64 18.62
C THR A 10 -18.00 -0.26 18.90
N GLU A 11 -17.17 -1.26 19.05
CA GLU A 11 -15.76 -1.13 19.41
C GLU A 11 -14.90 -1.29 18.15
N LEU A 12 -14.07 -0.30 17.83
CA LEU A 12 -13.12 -0.33 16.72
C LEU A 12 -11.71 -0.30 17.28
N THR A 13 -11.03 -1.44 17.32
CA THR A 13 -9.64 -1.52 17.76
C THR A 13 -8.71 -1.34 16.57
N PHE A 14 -7.84 -0.35 16.64
CA PHE A 14 -6.84 -0.10 15.63
C PHE A 14 -5.64 -1.03 15.84
N LEU A 15 -5.30 -1.86 14.84
CA LEU A 15 -4.20 -2.82 14.91
C LEU A 15 -2.88 -2.28 14.34
N GLY A 16 -2.94 -1.12 13.72
CA GLY A 16 -1.84 -0.47 13.01
C GLY A 16 -2.03 -0.50 11.49
N HIS A 17 -1.42 0.47 10.82
CA HIS A 17 -1.52 0.72 9.39
C HIS A 17 -2.97 0.86 8.92
N GLN A 18 -3.54 -0.14 8.26
CA GLN A 18 -4.93 -0.16 7.75
C GLN A 18 -5.80 -1.20 8.46
N SER A 19 -5.24 -1.91 9.45
CA SER A 19 -5.89 -3.06 10.06
C SER A 19 -6.81 -2.67 11.21
N TRP A 20 -8.03 -3.20 11.20
CA TRP A 20 -9.05 -2.93 12.20
C TRP A 20 -9.75 -4.20 12.68
N HIS A 21 -10.01 -4.26 13.99
CA HIS A 21 -10.94 -5.21 14.58
C HIS A 21 -12.20 -4.45 15.01
N ILE A 22 -13.34 -4.80 14.43
CA ILE A 22 -14.64 -4.13 14.67
C ILE A 22 -15.55 -5.11 15.38
N ARG A 23 -16.04 -4.75 16.57
CA ARG A 23 -16.90 -5.58 17.38
C ARG A 23 -18.19 -4.86 17.78
N SER A 24 -19.32 -5.57 17.70
CA SER A 24 -20.61 -5.10 18.20
C SER A 24 -21.34 -6.25 18.89
N GLY A 25 -21.48 -6.17 20.20
CA GLY A 25 -21.95 -7.28 21.01
C GLY A 25 -21.05 -8.51 20.88
N ASP A 26 -21.63 -9.65 20.46
CA ASP A 26 -20.89 -10.89 20.27
C ASP A 26 -20.35 -11.06 18.84
N SER A 27 -20.55 -10.10 17.97
CA SER A 27 -20.13 -10.17 16.56
C SER A 27 -18.87 -9.35 16.32
N ALA A 28 -17.88 -9.93 15.62
CA ALA A 28 -16.62 -9.28 15.33
C ALA A 28 -16.15 -9.53 13.91
N VAL A 29 -15.51 -8.51 13.30
CA VAL A 29 -14.94 -8.55 11.95
C VAL A 29 -13.52 -8.01 11.98
N LEU A 30 -12.60 -8.66 11.29
CA LEU A 30 -11.29 -8.12 10.98
C LEU A 30 -11.29 -7.53 9.57
N VAL A 31 -10.82 -6.30 9.43
CA VAL A 31 -10.59 -5.65 8.14
C VAL A 31 -9.10 -5.59 7.88
N ASP A 32 -8.66 -6.13 6.75
CA ASP A 32 -7.27 -6.15 6.28
C ASP A 32 -6.26 -6.51 7.40
N PRO A 33 -6.38 -7.71 8.01
CA PRO A 33 -5.66 -8.03 9.22
C PRO A 33 -4.15 -8.22 9.00
N ILE A 34 -3.35 -7.37 9.65
CA ILE A 34 -1.94 -7.61 9.88
C ILE A 34 -1.74 -7.87 11.37
N LEU A 35 -1.60 -9.14 11.75
CA LEU A 35 -1.49 -9.58 13.15
C LEU A 35 -0.05 -9.78 13.58
N THR A 36 0.87 -9.87 12.65
CA THR A 36 2.31 -10.00 12.84
C THR A 36 2.98 -8.63 13.02
N ARG A 37 4.25 -8.60 13.39
CA ARG A 37 5.01 -7.36 13.60
C ARG A 37 5.35 -6.61 12.31
N ALA A 38 5.29 -7.29 11.18
CA ALA A 38 5.57 -6.76 9.85
C ALA A 38 4.62 -7.40 8.85
N PHE A 39 4.50 -6.82 7.67
CA PHE A 39 3.88 -7.44 6.49
C PHE A 39 4.91 -7.57 5.37
N GLY A 40 4.60 -8.33 4.34
CA GLY A 40 5.43 -8.55 3.17
C GLY A 40 5.15 -9.90 2.52
N ALA A 41 5.59 -10.07 1.27
CA ALA A 41 5.52 -11.35 0.57
C ALA A 41 6.71 -12.28 0.90
N GLY A 42 7.64 -11.81 1.76
CA GLY A 42 8.75 -12.59 2.30
C GLY A 42 10.13 -12.30 1.69
N ALA A 43 10.26 -11.41 0.71
CA ALA A 43 11.54 -10.90 0.25
C ALA A 43 11.94 -9.63 1.02
N VAL A 44 10.97 -8.79 1.34
CA VAL A 44 11.12 -7.61 2.20
C VAL A 44 10.05 -7.64 3.26
N ASP A 45 10.45 -7.41 4.51
CA ASP A 45 9.53 -7.19 5.61
C ASP A 45 9.36 -5.69 5.83
N PHE A 46 8.11 -5.25 5.95
CA PHE A 46 7.71 -3.90 6.27
C PHE A 46 7.19 -3.85 7.71
N PRO A 47 8.03 -3.51 8.69
CA PRO A 47 7.63 -3.45 10.09
C PRO A 47 6.50 -2.46 10.32
N ILE A 48 5.47 -2.89 11.04
CA ILE A 48 4.39 -2.00 11.45
C ILE A 48 4.93 -0.92 12.38
N TRP A 49 4.46 0.29 12.20
CA TRP A 49 4.83 1.45 12.96
C TRP A 49 3.59 2.19 13.53
N PRO A 50 3.55 2.58 14.81
CA PRO A 50 4.53 2.22 15.87
C PRO A 50 4.66 0.72 16.09
N PRO A 51 5.86 0.24 16.52
CA PRO A 51 6.09 -1.17 16.79
C PRO A 51 5.13 -1.70 17.85
N ARG A 52 4.50 -2.82 17.55
CA ARG A 52 3.48 -3.39 18.42
C ARG A 52 3.49 -4.92 18.37
N THR A 53 2.87 -5.53 19.35
CA THR A 53 2.54 -6.96 19.38
C THR A 53 1.02 -7.10 19.51
N VAL A 54 0.43 -7.98 18.71
CA VAL A 54 -0.96 -8.41 18.83
C VAL A 54 -0.95 -9.79 19.47
N ASP A 55 -1.60 -9.93 20.61
CA ASP A 55 -1.89 -11.21 21.23
C ASP A 55 -3.15 -11.78 20.58
N HIS A 56 -2.96 -12.58 19.52
CA HIS A 56 -4.06 -13.12 18.72
C HIS A 56 -4.86 -14.20 19.47
N GLU A 57 -4.29 -14.81 20.53
CA GLU A 57 -5.01 -15.75 21.38
C GLU A 57 -5.94 -15.03 22.35
N ALA A 58 -5.57 -13.84 22.81
CA ALA A 58 -6.41 -13.00 23.68
C ALA A 58 -7.34 -12.07 22.88
N MET A 59 -7.11 -11.91 21.59
CA MET A 59 -7.99 -11.14 20.71
C MET A 59 -9.38 -11.78 20.64
N PRO A 60 -10.48 -11.01 20.76
CA PRO A 60 -11.81 -11.55 20.52
C PRO A 60 -11.88 -12.19 19.13
N ALA A 61 -12.32 -13.46 19.08
CA ALA A 61 -12.35 -14.22 17.84
C ALA A 61 -13.24 -13.52 16.78
N PRO A 62 -12.75 -13.31 15.55
CA PRO A 62 -13.57 -12.74 14.50
C PRO A 62 -14.54 -13.77 13.93
N ASP A 63 -15.75 -13.34 13.61
CA ASP A 63 -16.74 -14.13 12.86
C ASP A 63 -16.48 -14.09 11.35
N ALA A 64 -15.74 -13.07 10.89
CA ALA A 64 -15.35 -12.94 9.49
C ALA A 64 -14.10 -12.07 9.33
N VAL A 65 -13.44 -12.23 8.18
CA VAL A 65 -12.41 -11.31 7.67
C VAL A 65 -12.96 -10.59 6.46
N VAL A 66 -12.68 -9.31 6.32
CA VAL A 66 -12.91 -8.53 5.12
C VAL A 66 -11.57 -8.14 4.52
N LEU A 67 -11.34 -8.53 3.27
CA LEU A 67 -10.18 -8.10 2.49
C LEU A 67 -10.63 -7.08 1.45
N THR A 68 -10.01 -5.91 1.49
CA THR A 68 -10.38 -4.80 0.61
C THR A 68 -9.73 -4.92 -0.77
N HIS A 69 -8.49 -5.37 -0.85
CA HIS A 69 -7.74 -5.62 -2.07
C HIS A 69 -6.48 -6.46 -1.81
N GLU A 70 -5.68 -6.69 -2.84
CA GLU A 70 -4.58 -7.66 -2.84
C GLU A 70 -3.20 -7.12 -2.47
N HIS A 71 -3.02 -5.84 -2.17
CA HIS A 71 -1.72 -5.33 -1.77
C HIS A 71 -1.25 -5.95 -0.46
N LEU A 72 0.07 -6.12 -0.28
CA LEU A 72 0.61 -6.93 0.84
C LEU A 72 0.39 -6.29 2.22
N ASP A 73 0.10 -5.02 2.28
CA ASP A 73 -0.26 -4.29 3.48
C ASP A 73 -1.76 -4.40 3.86
N HIS A 74 -2.52 -5.14 3.05
CA HIS A 74 -3.93 -5.50 3.26
C HIS A 74 -4.13 -7.03 3.21
N LEU A 75 -3.50 -7.71 2.26
CA LEU A 75 -3.49 -9.16 2.14
C LEU A 75 -2.18 -9.72 2.71
N HIS A 76 -2.22 -10.23 3.94
CA HIS A 76 -1.05 -10.81 4.58
C HIS A 76 -1.28 -12.25 5.01
N PHE A 77 -0.73 -13.20 4.25
CA PHE A 77 -0.97 -14.64 4.47
C PHE A 77 -0.50 -15.13 5.84
N ALA A 78 0.62 -14.61 6.38
CA ALA A 78 1.10 -15.01 7.70
C ALA A 78 0.15 -14.56 8.83
N SER A 79 -0.55 -13.45 8.66
CA SER A 79 -1.58 -13.01 9.61
C SER A 79 -2.83 -13.87 9.50
N LEU A 80 -3.23 -14.21 8.28
CA LEU A 80 -4.38 -15.09 8.04
C LEU A 80 -4.11 -16.51 8.56
N ASP A 81 -2.85 -16.96 8.50
CA ASP A 81 -2.45 -18.27 9.01
C ASP A 81 -2.66 -18.45 10.51
N LEU A 82 -2.70 -17.36 11.28
CA LEU A 82 -2.99 -17.34 12.72
C LEU A 82 -4.49 -17.51 13.03
N LEU A 83 -5.38 -17.41 12.03
CA LEU A 83 -6.83 -17.46 12.23
C LEU A 83 -7.37 -18.88 12.01
N ASP A 84 -8.51 -19.18 12.68
CA ASP A 84 -9.24 -20.41 12.44
C ASP A 84 -9.76 -20.45 10.99
N ARG A 85 -9.59 -21.56 10.31
CA ARG A 85 -10.00 -21.75 8.91
C ARG A 85 -11.51 -21.75 8.70
N SER A 86 -12.30 -21.90 9.76
CA SER A 86 -13.75 -21.76 9.71
C SER A 86 -14.21 -20.31 9.55
N VAL A 87 -13.34 -19.33 9.83
CA VAL A 87 -13.65 -17.91 9.66
C VAL A 87 -13.75 -17.58 8.16
N PRO A 88 -14.91 -17.19 7.64
CA PRO A 88 -15.06 -16.85 6.23
C PRO A 88 -14.34 -15.54 5.89
N ILE A 89 -13.85 -15.45 4.65
CA ILE A 89 -13.30 -14.22 4.09
C ILE A 89 -14.31 -13.62 3.13
N HIS A 90 -14.65 -12.34 3.34
CA HIS A 90 -15.53 -11.56 2.47
C HIS A 90 -14.70 -10.53 1.70
N THR A 91 -14.99 -10.37 0.41
CA THR A 91 -14.31 -9.41 -0.46
C THR A 91 -15.18 -8.98 -1.63
N GLY A 92 -14.75 -7.98 -2.39
CA GLY A 92 -15.42 -7.59 -3.62
C GLY A 92 -15.12 -8.51 -4.81
N THR A 93 -15.94 -8.43 -5.84
CA THR A 93 -15.74 -9.17 -7.10
C THR A 93 -14.49 -8.71 -7.86
N THR A 94 -13.92 -7.57 -7.49
CA THR A 94 -12.69 -7.01 -8.09
C THR A 94 -11.40 -7.70 -7.63
N LEU A 95 -11.45 -8.47 -6.51
CA LEU A 95 -10.26 -9.20 -6.04
C LEU A 95 -9.79 -10.21 -7.10
N PRO A 96 -8.47 -10.24 -7.46
CA PRO A 96 -7.95 -11.17 -8.47
C PRO A 96 -8.21 -12.64 -8.14
N ALA A 97 -8.50 -13.45 -9.16
CA ALA A 97 -8.73 -14.89 -8.98
C ALA A 97 -7.55 -15.61 -8.32
N ALA A 98 -6.31 -15.20 -8.66
CA ALA A 98 -5.11 -15.77 -8.06
C ALA A 98 -5.05 -15.62 -6.53
N VAL A 99 -5.61 -14.53 -6.00
CA VAL A 99 -5.73 -14.33 -4.53
C VAL A 99 -6.76 -15.29 -3.96
N VAL A 100 -7.92 -15.41 -4.61
CA VAL A 100 -8.99 -16.33 -4.16
C VAL A 100 -8.47 -17.78 -4.13
N ASP A 101 -7.71 -18.17 -5.16
CA ASP A 101 -7.09 -19.50 -5.24
C ASP A 101 -6.07 -19.70 -4.11
N ALA A 102 -5.23 -18.68 -3.82
CA ALA A 102 -4.26 -18.74 -2.73
C ALA A 102 -4.92 -18.84 -1.35
N LEU A 103 -5.98 -18.06 -1.09
CA LEU A 103 -6.75 -18.11 0.15
C LEU A 103 -7.46 -19.46 0.32
N SER A 104 -7.99 -20.01 -0.77
CA SER A 104 -8.60 -21.35 -0.78
C SER A 104 -7.57 -22.45 -0.53
N ALA A 105 -6.35 -22.30 -1.08
CA ALA A 105 -5.25 -23.23 -0.80
C ALA A 105 -4.78 -23.15 0.66
N LEU A 106 -4.89 -21.98 1.31
CA LEU A 106 -4.66 -21.81 2.74
C LEU A 106 -5.79 -22.41 3.60
N GLY A 107 -6.89 -22.81 2.99
CA GLY A 107 -8.03 -23.49 3.65
C GLY A 107 -9.22 -22.58 3.99
N PHE A 108 -9.24 -21.34 3.55
CA PHE A 108 -10.36 -20.44 3.82
C PHE A 108 -11.49 -20.57 2.80
N THR A 109 -12.72 -20.34 3.26
CA THR A 109 -13.86 -20.08 2.38
C THR A 109 -13.90 -18.61 2.02
N VAL A 110 -13.87 -18.28 0.72
CA VAL A 110 -13.89 -16.91 0.22
C VAL A 110 -15.23 -16.60 -0.44
N HIS A 111 -15.89 -15.55 0.06
CA HIS A 111 -17.14 -15.03 -0.48
C HIS A 111 -16.88 -13.72 -1.21
N ARG A 112 -17.17 -13.69 -2.49
CA ARG A 112 -17.08 -12.50 -3.33
C ARG A 112 -18.45 -11.84 -3.46
N HIS A 113 -18.55 -10.56 -3.18
CA HIS A 113 -19.81 -9.83 -3.16
C HIS A 113 -19.84 -8.74 -4.24
N ASP A 114 -20.99 -8.65 -4.89
CA ASP A 114 -21.29 -7.50 -5.72
C ASP A 114 -21.58 -6.28 -4.85
N HIS A 115 -21.34 -5.11 -5.41
CA HIS A 115 -21.63 -3.84 -4.75
C HIS A 115 -23.10 -3.75 -4.35
N LEU A 116 -23.40 -3.05 -3.25
CA LEU A 116 -24.75 -2.90 -2.68
C LEU A 116 -25.41 -4.20 -2.18
N THR A 117 -24.70 -5.30 -2.20
CA THR A 117 -25.20 -6.56 -1.59
C THR A 117 -24.89 -6.53 -0.10
N PRO A 118 -25.92 -6.61 0.77
CA PRO A 118 -25.69 -6.64 2.21
C PRO A 118 -25.00 -7.93 2.64
N ILE A 119 -23.99 -7.80 3.47
CA ILE A 119 -23.27 -8.89 4.11
C ILE A 119 -23.64 -8.84 5.59
N LEU A 120 -24.28 -9.91 6.07
CA LEU A 120 -24.72 -9.99 7.47
C LEU A 120 -23.76 -10.89 8.25
N ILE A 121 -23.13 -10.33 9.27
CA ILE A 121 -22.19 -11.04 10.15
C ILE A 121 -22.68 -10.83 11.59
N GLY A 122 -23.49 -11.75 12.04
CA GLY A 122 -24.14 -11.62 13.35
C GLY A 122 -24.93 -10.33 13.49
N GLY A 123 -24.47 -9.45 14.40
CA GLY A 123 -25.05 -8.13 14.64
C GLY A 123 -24.47 -7.01 13.79
N LEU A 124 -23.66 -7.31 12.80
CA LEU A 124 -23.08 -6.33 11.88
C LEU A 124 -23.68 -6.50 10.48
N GLU A 125 -24.05 -5.40 9.85
CA GLU A 125 -24.42 -5.31 8.44
C GLU A 125 -23.34 -4.53 7.71
N MET A 126 -22.90 -5.03 6.56
CA MET A 126 -21.83 -4.43 5.78
C MET A 126 -22.18 -4.37 4.30
N TYR A 127 -21.69 -3.34 3.63
CA TYR A 127 -21.73 -3.18 2.18
C TYR A 127 -20.31 -2.91 1.67
N LEU A 128 -19.98 -3.40 0.49
CA LEU A 128 -18.73 -3.13 -0.18
C LEU A 128 -18.97 -2.23 -1.38
N PHE A 129 -18.35 -1.08 -1.40
CA PHE A 129 -18.43 -0.10 -2.47
C PHE A 129 -17.16 -0.11 -3.32
N PRO A 130 -17.23 0.19 -4.62
CA PRO A 130 -16.03 0.32 -5.45
C PRO A 130 -15.26 1.57 -5.08
N ALA A 131 -13.97 1.62 -5.40
CA ALA A 131 -13.16 2.84 -5.34
C ALA A 131 -13.78 3.98 -6.16
N GLY A 132 -13.60 5.21 -5.71
CA GLY A 132 -14.05 6.41 -6.46
C GLY A 132 -13.31 6.57 -7.79
N ALA A 133 -13.94 7.26 -8.76
CA ALA A 133 -13.43 7.37 -10.12
C ALA A 133 -12.09 8.12 -10.24
N ARG A 134 -11.71 8.92 -9.23
CA ARG A 134 -10.42 9.62 -9.20
C ARG A 134 -9.28 8.78 -8.64
N THR A 135 -9.59 7.59 -8.13
CA THR A 135 -8.60 6.67 -7.57
C THR A 135 -7.58 6.26 -8.63
N LEU A 136 -6.33 6.20 -8.22
CA LEU A 136 -5.23 5.78 -9.10
C LEU A 136 -5.46 4.37 -9.61
N PHE A 137 -5.07 4.09 -10.84
CA PHE A 137 -5.41 2.84 -11.55
C PHE A 137 -5.01 1.56 -10.80
N TRP A 138 -3.92 1.58 -10.04
CA TRP A 138 -3.48 0.41 -9.24
C TRP A 138 -4.32 0.20 -7.97
N GLU A 139 -5.05 1.23 -7.50
CA GLU A 139 -5.97 1.17 -6.39
C GLU A 139 -7.45 1.05 -6.83
N SER A 140 -7.72 1.03 -8.14
CA SER A 140 -9.09 0.99 -8.68
C SER A 140 -9.88 -0.26 -8.31
N ARG A 141 -9.22 -1.29 -7.80
CA ARG A 141 -9.82 -2.55 -7.35
C ARG A 141 -10.20 -2.56 -5.87
N VAL A 142 -9.78 -1.54 -5.13
CA VAL A 142 -10.11 -1.39 -3.72
C VAL A 142 -11.63 -1.39 -3.55
N VAL A 143 -12.11 -2.15 -2.59
CA VAL A 143 -13.49 -2.01 -2.10
C VAL A 143 -13.49 -1.31 -0.76
N GLN A 144 -14.46 -0.42 -0.58
CA GLN A 144 -14.64 0.40 0.61
C GLN A 144 -15.79 -0.16 1.45
N PRO A 145 -15.51 -0.73 2.63
CA PRO A 145 -16.56 -1.23 3.50
C PRO A 145 -17.35 -0.08 4.14
N VAL A 146 -18.66 -0.21 4.16
CA VAL A 146 -19.57 0.55 5.01
C VAL A 146 -20.18 -0.41 6.01
N VAL A 147 -19.96 -0.17 7.30
CA VAL A 147 -20.36 -1.09 8.38
C VAL A 147 -21.35 -0.43 9.31
N ARG A 148 -22.42 -1.14 9.64
CA ARG A 148 -23.44 -0.71 10.58
C ARG A 148 -23.67 -1.79 11.64
N ALA A 149 -23.74 -1.41 12.90
CA ALA A 149 -24.17 -2.30 13.96
C ALA A 149 -25.71 -2.40 14.04
N ALA A 150 -26.24 -3.56 14.37
CA ALA A 150 -27.67 -3.79 14.51
C ALA A 150 -28.27 -2.81 15.56
N GLY A 151 -29.32 -2.12 15.17
CA GLY A 151 -30.00 -1.13 16.03
C GLY A 151 -29.27 0.22 16.13
N SER A 152 -28.20 0.43 15.41
CA SER A 152 -27.52 1.72 15.22
C SER A 152 -28.05 2.43 13.98
N ASP A 153 -28.16 3.75 14.05
CA ASP A 153 -28.37 4.62 12.90
C ASP A 153 -27.04 5.26 12.39
N ARG A 154 -25.91 4.74 12.88
CA ARG A 154 -24.58 5.26 12.61
C ARG A 154 -23.77 4.31 11.78
N ASP A 155 -23.43 4.74 10.57
CA ASP A 155 -22.57 4.01 9.67
C ASP A 155 -21.10 4.40 9.88
N MET A 156 -20.24 3.42 9.64
CA MET A 156 -18.79 3.58 9.58
C MET A 156 -18.35 3.35 8.14
N PHE A 157 -17.77 4.35 7.51
CA PHE A 157 -17.17 4.27 6.19
C PHE A 157 -15.67 4.04 6.32
N ILE A 158 -15.14 3.02 5.65
CA ILE A 158 -13.70 2.71 5.64
C ILE A 158 -13.15 3.03 4.25
N GLY A 159 -12.42 4.13 4.14
CA GLY A 159 -11.95 4.67 2.87
C GLY A 159 -10.82 3.87 2.23
N VAL A 160 -10.05 3.14 3.01
CA VAL A 160 -8.89 2.37 2.55
C VAL A 160 -7.92 3.25 1.74
N ASP A 161 -7.36 2.78 0.64
CA ASP A 161 -6.39 3.48 -0.20
C ASP A 161 -7.02 4.12 -1.46
N ALA A 162 -8.31 4.41 -1.41
CA ALA A 162 -9.06 4.90 -2.56
C ALA A 162 -9.82 6.19 -2.27
N ASP A 163 -10.09 6.99 -3.29
CA ASP A 163 -11.04 8.10 -3.19
C ASP A 163 -12.44 7.58 -2.82
N VAL A 164 -13.23 8.41 -2.17
CA VAL A 164 -14.60 8.04 -1.78
C VAL A 164 -15.39 7.57 -2.99
N SER A 165 -16.05 6.44 -2.83
CA SER A 165 -16.87 5.83 -3.88
C SER A 165 -17.96 6.75 -4.39
N ASP A 166 -17.98 7.03 -5.69
CA ASP A 166 -19.06 7.78 -6.32
C ASP A 166 -20.40 7.09 -6.13
N LEU A 167 -20.42 5.75 -6.21
CA LEU A 167 -21.62 4.95 -5.96
C LEU A 167 -22.15 5.13 -4.53
N TYR A 168 -21.25 5.18 -3.53
CA TYR A 168 -21.66 5.44 -2.15
C TYR A 168 -22.24 6.84 -2.00
N LEU A 169 -21.58 7.86 -2.58
CA LEU A 169 -22.09 9.24 -2.58
C LEU A 169 -23.47 9.34 -3.23
N GLU A 170 -23.69 8.65 -4.35
CA GLU A 170 -25.00 8.58 -4.99
C GLU A 170 -26.08 8.00 -4.07
N GLN A 171 -25.75 6.92 -3.32
CA GLN A 171 -26.68 6.32 -2.37
C GLN A 171 -27.01 7.26 -1.20
N VAL A 172 -26.00 7.98 -0.70
CA VAL A 172 -26.18 8.97 0.39
C VAL A 172 -27.03 10.14 -0.12
N HIS A 173 -26.70 10.72 -1.26
CA HIS A 173 -27.45 11.85 -1.82
C HIS A 173 -28.89 11.49 -2.19
N ALA A 174 -29.14 10.25 -2.62
CA ALA A 174 -30.47 9.74 -2.89
C ALA A 174 -31.28 9.41 -1.61
N GLY A 175 -30.65 9.51 -0.44
CA GLY A 175 -31.26 9.13 0.85
C GLY A 175 -31.51 7.62 1.01
N GLN A 176 -30.84 6.81 0.20
CA GLN A 176 -30.91 5.36 0.27
C GLN A 176 -29.98 4.78 1.32
N MET A 177 -28.89 5.47 1.61
CA MET A 177 -27.99 5.22 2.73
C MET A 177 -27.78 6.50 3.54
N PRO A 178 -27.58 6.44 4.85
CA PRO A 178 -27.21 7.60 5.65
C PRO A 178 -25.76 8.00 5.33
N ALA A 179 -25.46 9.29 5.53
CA ALA A 179 -24.07 9.73 5.61
C ALA A 179 -23.36 9.01 6.77
N PRO A 180 -22.07 8.68 6.65
CA PRO A 180 -21.36 7.97 7.70
C PRO A 180 -21.17 8.88 8.91
N TYR A 181 -21.43 8.35 10.11
CA TYR A 181 -21.08 9.07 11.32
C TYR A 181 -19.57 9.10 11.56
N LEU A 182 -18.89 7.99 11.27
CA LEU A 182 -17.44 7.84 11.33
C LEU A 182 -16.88 7.51 9.95
N ALA A 183 -15.93 8.31 9.49
CA ALA A 183 -15.08 7.98 8.33
C ALA A 183 -13.68 7.59 8.80
N ILE A 184 -13.21 6.40 8.40
CA ILE A 184 -11.83 5.96 8.58
C ILE A 184 -11.06 6.30 7.31
N VAL A 185 -10.05 7.16 7.43
CA VAL A 185 -9.36 7.76 6.30
C VAL A 185 -7.87 7.43 6.34
N SER A 186 -7.39 6.95 5.22
CA SER A 186 -5.97 6.65 5.06
C SER A 186 -5.13 7.92 4.95
N ASN A 187 -4.04 7.93 5.72
CA ASN A 187 -3.08 9.01 5.80
C ASN A 187 -1.86 8.78 4.88
N ASN A 188 -2.02 8.09 3.78
CA ASN A 188 -0.91 7.67 2.91
C ASN A 188 -0.14 8.82 2.22
N THR A 189 -0.55 10.07 2.40
CA THR A 189 0.04 11.20 1.64
C THR A 189 1.17 11.94 2.33
N GLN A 190 1.44 11.67 3.61
CA GLN A 190 2.27 12.57 4.41
C GLN A 190 3.74 12.34 4.35
N SER A 191 4.16 11.15 4.15
CA SER A 191 5.44 10.73 4.66
C SER A 191 6.40 10.26 3.61
N VAL A 192 6.02 10.32 2.37
CA VAL A 192 6.94 9.92 1.32
C VAL A 192 7.83 11.11 0.95
N PRO A 193 9.11 11.10 1.32
CA PRO A 193 9.97 12.27 1.13
C PRO A 193 10.22 12.60 -0.34
N PHE A 194 10.23 11.60 -1.23
CA PHE A 194 10.63 11.75 -2.62
C PHE A 194 9.65 11.08 -3.57
N GLY A 195 8.59 11.72 -3.96
CA GLY A 195 7.60 11.07 -4.82
C GLY A 195 6.72 10.07 -4.07
N ALA A 196 6.07 9.15 -4.77
CA ALA A 196 5.04 8.31 -4.20
C ALA A 196 5.54 7.26 -3.23
N LEU A 197 6.73 6.73 -3.44
CA LEU A 197 7.25 5.58 -2.72
C LEU A 197 8.69 5.76 -2.22
N GLY A 198 9.11 7.01 -2.10
CA GLY A 198 10.35 7.38 -1.43
C GLY A 198 11.64 7.14 -2.18
N ALA A 199 11.58 6.51 -3.35
CA ALA A 199 12.77 6.08 -4.08
C ALA A 199 13.09 6.89 -5.33
N ASP A 200 12.35 7.98 -5.59
CA ASP A 200 12.51 8.80 -6.77
C ASP A 200 13.14 10.14 -6.49
N VAL A 201 14.01 10.56 -7.41
CA VAL A 201 14.57 11.92 -7.46
C VAL A 201 13.85 12.71 -8.55
N ASN A 202 13.26 13.84 -8.19
CA ASN A 202 12.76 14.79 -9.19
C ASN A 202 13.89 15.69 -9.65
N LEU A 203 14.19 15.68 -10.95
CA LEU A 203 15.26 16.49 -11.55
C LEU A 203 14.86 17.96 -11.72
N LEU A 204 13.58 18.31 -11.56
CA LEU A 204 13.16 19.70 -11.61
C LEU A 204 13.56 20.44 -10.32
N PRO A 205 14.15 21.62 -10.43
CA PRO A 205 14.62 22.36 -9.27
C PRO A 205 13.51 22.63 -8.26
N GLY A 206 13.76 22.26 -7.00
CA GLY A 206 12.85 22.52 -5.88
C GLY A 206 11.71 21.54 -5.70
N LEU A 207 11.53 20.57 -6.60
CA LEU A 207 10.52 19.51 -6.45
C LEU A 207 11.08 18.22 -5.82
N ASP A 208 12.38 18.12 -5.70
CA ASP A 208 13.12 17.00 -5.10
C ASP A 208 13.26 17.08 -3.56
N ARG A 209 12.55 18.02 -2.94
CA ARG A 209 12.67 18.25 -1.49
C ARG A 209 11.85 17.24 -0.71
N PRO A 210 12.43 16.65 0.36
CA PRO A 210 11.66 15.79 1.25
C PRO A 210 10.50 16.57 1.87
N ARG A 211 9.36 15.91 2.04
CA ARG A 211 8.24 16.48 2.78
C ARG A 211 8.65 16.58 4.26
N THR A 212 8.56 17.78 4.79
CA THR A 212 8.71 18.03 6.23
C THR A 212 7.42 17.64 6.96
N ARG A 213 7.48 17.55 8.30
CA ARG A 213 6.25 17.41 9.11
C ARG A 213 5.21 18.48 8.77
N THR A 214 5.63 19.71 8.56
CA THR A 214 4.73 20.82 8.19
C THR A 214 4.04 20.58 6.85
N THR A 215 4.77 20.17 5.82
CA THR A 215 4.16 19.85 4.52
C THR A 215 3.30 18.60 4.58
N GLY A 216 3.64 17.64 5.43
CA GLY A 216 2.81 16.47 5.71
C GLY A 216 1.46 16.85 6.33
N ILE A 217 1.46 17.75 7.33
CA ILE A 217 0.25 18.26 7.97
C ILE A 217 -0.62 18.99 6.95
N GLN A 218 -0.04 19.85 6.13
CA GLN A 218 -0.78 20.55 5.07
C GLN A 218 -1.39 19.57 4.07
N ALA A 219 -0.64 18.54 3.65
CA ALA A 219 -1.14 17.53 2.73
C ALA A 219 -2.30 16.73 3.35
N LEU A 220 -2.21 16.38 4.65
CA LEU A 220 -3.31 15.73 5.36
C LEU A 220 -4.54 16.64 5.42
N HIS A 221 -4.34 17.91 5.75
CA HIS A 221 -5.46 18.85 5.87
C HIS A 221 -6.19 19.00 4.54
N THR A 222 -5.45 19.14 3.44
CA THR A 222 -6.01 19.15 2.08
C THR A 222 -6.75 17.84 1.79
N LEU A 223 -6.12 16.70 2.10
CA LEU A 223 -6.75 15.38 1.92
C LEU A 223 -8.08 15.30 2.68
N LEU A 224 -8.11 15.71 3.95
CA LEU A 224 -9.32 15.63 4.76
C LEU A 224 -10.44 16.51 4.21
N ILE A 225 -10.13 17.72 3.76
CA ILE A 225 -11.11 18.62 3.18
C ILE A 225 -11.59 18.08 1.83
N ASP A 226 -10.69 17.83 0.89
CA ASP A 226 -11.03 17.41 -0.47
C ASP A 226 -11.69 16.02 -0.51
N TYR A 227 -11.29 15.14 0.43
CA TYR A 227 -11.80 13.78 0.54
C TYR A 227 -13.17 13.71 1.21
N LEU A 228 -13.38 14.50 2.27
CA LEU A 228 -14.57 14.42 3.11
C LEU A 228 -15.65 15.45 2.77
N GLU A 229 -15.30 16.54 2.04
CA GLU A 229 -16.28 17.52 1.61
C GLU A 229 -17.50 16.91 0.89
N PRO A 230 -17.33 15.89 0.02
CA PRO A 230 -18.46 15.22 -0.61
C PRO A 230 -19.32 14.37 0.34
N LEU A 231 -18.80 14.01 1.53
CA LEU A 231 -19.51 13.25 2.55
C LEU A 231 -20.19 14.21 3.54
N ASP A 232 -21.21 14.91 3.07
CA ASP A 232 -22.00 15.80 3.94
C ASP A 232 -22.58 15.03 5.12
N GLY A 233 -22.40 15.55 6.34
CA GLY A 233 -22.89 14.92 7.58
C GLY A 233 -21.89 14.04 8.33
N VAL A 234 -20.64 13.87 7.86
CA VAL A 234 -19.58 13.23 8.66
C VAL A 234 -19.31 14.03 9.91
N GLY A 235 -19.46 13.41 11.08
CA GLY A 235 -19.20 14.07 12.38
C GLY A 235 -17.83 13.73 12.96
N GLU A 236 -17.33 12.54 12.71
CA GLU A 236 -16.12 11.99 13.31
C GLU A 236 -15.24 11.35 12.21
N VAL A 237 -13.93 11.52 12.35
CA VAL A 237 -12.94 10.95 11.42
C VAL A 237 -11.88 10.22 12.22
N ALA A 238 -11.46 9.04 11.78
CA ALA A 238 -10.31 8.33 12.32
C ALA A 238 -9.22 8.20 11.27
N LEU A 239 -7.98 8.51 11.64
CA LEU A 239 -6.82 8.38 10.76
C LEU A 239 -6.28 6.95 10.80
N CYS A 240 -5.91 6.40 9.66
CA CYS A 240 -5.15 5.17 9.52
C CYS A 240 -4.10 5.34 8.40
N GLY A 241 -3.48 4.25 7.98
CA GLY A 241 -2.47 4.27 6.92
C GLY A 241 -1.10 4.77 7.38
N ASN A 242 -0.12 4.66 6.52
CA ASN A 242 1.26 5.10 6.75
C ASN A 242 1.91 4.56 8.05
N GLY A 243 1.41 3.45 8.53
CA GLY A 243 1.81 2.83 9.79
C GLY A 243 2.84 1.72 9.59
N PHE A 244 3.89 1.96 8.80
CA PHE A 244 4.97 0.99 8.60
C PHE A 244 6.29 1.68 8.22
N THR A 245 7.37 0.91 8.22
CA THR A 245 8.70 1.34 7.78
C THR A 245 9.20 0.44 6.65
N ALA A 246 10.07 0.97 5.80
CA ALA A 246 10.75 0.24 4.75
C ALA A 246 12.28 0.30 4.99
N PRO A 247 12.82 -0.51 5.92
CA PRO A 247 14.20 -0.37 6.40
C PRO A 247 15.25 -0.63 5.33
N ARG A 248 14.90 -1.32 4.25
CA ARG A 248 15.78 -1.57 3.10
C ARG A 248 15.58 -0.57 1.96
N SER A 249 14.68 0.41 2.11
CA SER A 249 14.50 1.42 1.07
C SER A 249 15.82 2.15 0.80
N PRO A 250 16.20 2.34 -0.48
CA PRO A 250 17.40 3.10 -0.85
C PRO A 250 17.43 4.52 -0.31
N HIS A 251 16.27 5.07 0.01
CA HIS A 251 16.09 6.42 0.54
C HIS A 251 15.71 6.44 2.03
N GLY A 252 15.91 5.33 2.72
CA GLY A 252 15.60 5.19 4.14
C GLY A 252 14.13 4.81 4.41
N PRO A 253 13.77 4.70 5.68
CA PRO A 253 12.40 4.36 6.09
C PRO A 253 11.43 5.47 5.68
N PHE A 254 10.18 5.11 5.45
CA PHE A 254 9.14 6.11 5.25
C PHE A 254 9.04 7.04 6.45
N LEU A 255 8.85 8.34 6.19
CA LEU A 255 8.64 9.30 7.25
C LEU A 255 7.26 9.08 7.87
N TYR A 256 7.28 8.53 9.05
CA TYR A 256 6.06 8.35 9.84
C TYR A 256 5.63 9.66 10.47
N ALA A 257 4.34 9.94 10.43
CA ALA A 257 3.74 11.01 11.19
C ALA A 257 2.79 10.43 12.26
N ASP A 258 2.96 10.84 13.51
CA ASP A 258 2.11 10.40 14.61
C ASP A 258 0.66 10.84 14.38
N HIS A 259 -0.26 9.90 14.30
CA HIS A 259 -1.68 10.17 14.05
C HIS A 259 -2.29 11.08 15.13
N ARG A 260 -1.85 10.98 16.40
CA ARG A 260 -2.33 11.88 17.47
C ARG A 260 -1.90 13.32 17.23
N ALA A 261 -0.65 13.52 16.85
CA ALA A 261 -0.15 14.85 16.51
C ALA A 261 -0.92 15.44 15.32
N LEU A 262 -1.16 14.63 14.29
CA LEU A 262 -1.91 15.05 13.11
C LEU A 262 -3.37 15.38 13.43
N ALA A 263 -4.04 14.53 14.20
CA ALA A 263 -5.41 14.78 14.67
C ALA A 263 -5.47 16.04 15.50
N GLY A 264 -4.49 16.27 16.38
CA GLY A 264 -4.38 17.51 17.17
C GLY A 264 -4.28 18.75 16.29
N HIS A 265 -3.45 18.71 15.23
CA HIS A 265 -3.34 19.81 14.28
C HIS A 265 -4.62 20.01 13.47
N ALA A 266 -5.21 18.93 12.95
CA ALA A 266 -6.46 19.01 12.19
C ALA A 266 -7.60 19.62 13.03
N ASN A 267 -7.75 19.15 14.27
CA ASN A 267 -8.76 19.70 15.20
C ASN A 267 -8.52 21.17 15.60
N ALA A 268 -7.27 21.64 15.55
CA ALA A 268 -6.96 23.04 15.81
C ALA A 268 -7.24 23.96 14.60
N LEU A 269 -7.23 23.41 13.38
CA LEU A 269 -7.37 24.17 12.15
C LEU A 269 -8.80 24.23 11.62
N GLN A 270 -9.66 23.30 11.98
CA GLN A 270 -11.04 23.21 11.49
C GLN A 270 -11.98 22.68 12.59
N HIS A 271 -13.30 22.89 12.40
CA HIS A 271 -14.36 22.51 13.34
C HIS A 271 -15.51 21.78 12.64
N LEU A 272 -15.32 21.34 11.41
CA LEU A 272 -16.36 20.66 10.63
C LEU A 272 -16.62 19.24 11.15
N PHE A 273 -15.57 18.56 11.60
CA PHE A 273 -15.61 17.20 12.14
C PHE A 273 -14.50 17.02 13.19
N ARG A 274 -14.69 16.06 14.07
CA ARG A 274 -13.66 15.68 15.04
C ARG A 274 -12.74 14.62 14.46
N VAL A 275 -11.43 14.85 14.51
CA VAL A 275 -10.41 13.90 14.03
C VAL A 275 -9.82 13.12 15.20
N HIS A 276 -9.82 11.80 15.09
CA HIS A 276 -9.15 10.87 16.00
C HIS A 276 -7.86 10.38 15.36
N GLY A 277 -6.78 10.34 16.13
CA GLY A 277 -5.50 9.81 15.72
C GLY A 277 -5.15 8.56 16.52
N PRO A 278 -5.77 7.40 16.24
CA PRO A 278 -5.52 6.21 17.03
C PRO A 278 -4.09 5.70 16.84
N ARG A 279 -3.54 5.12 17.89
CA ARG A 279 -2.33 4.32 17.87
C ARG A 279 -2.71 2.84 17.97
N PRO A 280 -1.87 1.92 17.50
CA PRO A 280 -2.17 0.50 17.67
C PRO A 280 -2.52 0.15 19.13
N GLY A 281 -3.66 -0.51 19.30
CA GLY A 281 -4.25 -0.80 20.60
C GLY A 281 -5.28 0.22 21.10
N ASP A 282 -5.34 1.43 20.53
CA ASP A 282 -6.45 2.34 20.83
C ASP A 282 -7.76 1.76 20.29
N GLN A 283 -8.81 1.90 21.10
CA GLN A 283 -10.14 1.41 20.82
C GLN A 283 -11.10 2.60 20.76
N LEU A 284 -11.72 2.82 19.62
CA LEU A 284 -12.76 3.81 19.44
C LEU A 284 -14.10 3.17 19.80
N LEU A 285 -14.77 3.74 20.78
CA LEU A 285 -16.08 3.28 21.26
C LEU A 285 -17.16 4.15 20.62
N LEU A 286 -17.82 3.63 19.59
CA LEU A 286 -18.90 4.28 18.88
C LEU A 286 -20.24 3.94 19.56
N PRO A 287 -20.79 4.87 20.39
CA PRO A 287 -22.05 4.65 21.07
C PRO A 287 -23.23 4.85 20.10
N ALA A 288 -24.38 4.32 20.41
CA ALA A 288 -25.59 4.59 19.65
C ALA A 288 -25.93 6.08 19.58
N ARG A 289 -25.54 6.84 20.58
CA ARG A 289 -25.71 8.32 20.65
C ARG A 289 -24.55 8.96 21.39
N GLY A 290 -24.23 10.21 21.04
CA GLY A 290 -23.12 10.97 21.66
C GLY A 290 -21.78 10.78 20.91
N PRO A 291 -20.71 11.42 21.37
CA PRO A 291 -19.40 11.39 20.72
C PRO A 291 -18.70 10.04 20.91
N ILE A 292 -17.75 9.75 20.04
CA ILE A 292 -16.84 8.61 20.18
C ILE A 292 -15.98 8.81 21.44
N ALA A 293 -15.90 7.78 22.27
CA ALA A 293 -14.93 7.70 23.37
C ALA A 293 -13.73 6.86 22.94
N THR A 294 -12.62 7.01 23.65
CA THR A 294 -11.42 6.21 23.39
C THR A 294 -11.08 5.37 24.61
N ASP A 295 -10.77 4.11 24.37
CA ASP A 295 -10.27 3.15 25.36
C ASP A 295 -9.04 2.42 24.79
N THR A 296 -8.56 1.38 25.45
CA THR A 296 -7.44 0.57 25.02
C THR A 296 -7.77 -0.92 25.04
N ALA A 297 -7.36 -1.64 24.00
CA ALA A 297 -7.50 -3.08 23.94
C ALA A 297 -6.31 -3.75 24.65
N GLY A 298 -6.57 -4.56 25.66
CA GLY A 298 -5.54 -5.20 26.47
C GLY A 298 -4.69 -6.25 25.74
N TRP A 299 -5.12 -6.67 24.56
CA TRP A 299 -4.47 -7.66 23.70
C TRP A 299 -3.57 -7.05 22.61
N VAL A 300 -3.43 -5.73 22.55
CA VAL A 300 -2.45 -5.03 21.71
C VAL A 300 -1.52 -4.23 22.60
N SER A 301 -0.23 -4.44 22.45
CA SER A 301 0.80 -3.74 23.25
C SER A 301 1.80 -3.04 22.34
N LEU A 302 2.10 -1.77 22.65
CA LEU A 302 3.15 -1.01 21.98
C LEU A 302 4.53 -1.32 22.56
N ASP A 303 5.55 -1.38 21.73
CA ASP A 303 6.95 -1.46 22.15
C ASP A 303 7.56 -0.05 22.16
N ALA A 304 7.43 0.63 23.29
CA ALA A 304 7.90 2.00 23.45
C ALA A 304 9.42 2.14 23.26
N THR A 305 10.20 1.08 23.56
CA THR A 305 11.66 1.10 23.38
C THR A 305 12.02 1.06 21.89
N ALA A 306 11.42 0.15 21.15
CA ALA A 306 11.62 0.05 19.70
C ALA A 306 11.06 1.30 18.98
N GLU A 307 9.94 1.86 19.45
CA GLU A 307 9.41 3.11 18.92
C GLU A 307 10.40 4.27 19.06
N GLN A 308 10.96 4.47 20.26
CA GLN A 308 11.92 5.55 20.47
C GLN A 308 13.17 5.39 19.61
N ALA A 309 13.71 4.16 19.53
CA ALA A 309 14.85 3.88 18.66
C ALA A 309 14.57 4.17 17.19
N GLY A 310 13.35 3.87 16.72
CA GLY A 310 12.94 4.19 15.36
C GLY A 310 12.76 5.70 15.13
N LEU A 311 12.22 6.44 16.10
CA LEU A 311 12.11 7.90 16.02
C LEU A 311 13.49 8.55 15.95
N ASP A 312 14.45 8.09 16.74
CA ASP A 312 15.83 8.57 16.68
C ASP A 312 16.46 8.30 15.30
N ALA A 313 16.18 7.13 14.73
CA ALA A 313 16.64 6.80 13.38
C ALA A 313 15.98 7.67 12.30
N LEU A 314 14.69 7.98 12.44
CA LEU A 314 13.97 8.89 11.53
C LEU A 314 14.53 10.32 11.61
N ASP A 315 14.83 10.82 12.81
CA ASP A 315 15.43 12.15 12.99
C ASP A 315 16.84 12.22 12.37
N ALA A 316 17.63 11.17 12.52
CA ALA A 316 18.94 11.08 11.85
C ALA A 316 18.78 11.06 10.32
N PHE A 317 17.77 10.36 9.79
CA PHE A 317 17.46 10.32 8.36
C PHE A 317 17.00 11.69 7.84
N THR A 318 16.16 12.43 8.57
CA THR A 318 15.69 13.76 8.17
C THR A 318 16.79 14.80 8.13
N THR A 319 17.84 14.63 8.94
CA THR A 319 19.03 15.50 8.94
C THR A 319 20.05 15.15 7.86
N ASN A 320 20.07 13.87 7.42
CA ASN A 320 20.97 13.41 6.35
C ASN A 320 20.20 12.49 5.37
N PRO A 321 19.34 13.05 4.50
CA PRO A 321 18.40 12.27 3.68
C PRO A 321 19.04 11.46 2.53
N TRP A 322 20.38 11.28 2.47
CA TRP A 322 21.10 10.61 1.38
C TRP A 322 22.21 9.70 1.86
N PRO A 323 22.54 8.65 1.13
CA PRO A 323 21.73 7.54 0.62
C PRO A 323 21.97 6.28 1.44
N VAL A 324 20.97 5.49 1.65
CA VAL A 324 21.17 4.08 2.01
C VAL A 324 21.60 3.36 0.71
N ASP A 325 22.67 2.58 0.74
CA ASP A 325 23.05 1.76 -0.41
C ASP A 325 21.95 0.75 -0.70
N PRO A 326 21.40 0.70 -1.91
CA PRO A 326 20.38 -0.26 -2.26
C PRO A 326 20.94 -1.67 -2.17
N ALA A 327 20.12 -2.60 -1.68
CA ALA A 327 20.48 -4.01 -1.60
C ALA A 327 19.50 -4.85 -2.41
N PRO A 328 19.97 -5.87 -3.13
CA PRO A 328 19.10 -6.73 -3.90
C PRO A 328 18.13 -7.49 -3.00
N VAL A 329 16.92 -7.69 -3.49
CA VAL A 329 15.82 -8.40 -2.81
C VAL A 329 15.59 -9.79 -3.42
N GLY A 330 15.89 -9.96 -4.69
CA GLY A 330 15.80 -11.24 -5.39
C GLY A 330 16.93 -12.21 -4.99
N PRO A 331 16.71 -13.52 -5.19
CA PRO A 331 17.73 -14.53 -4.91
C PRO A 331 18.98 -14.30 -5.75
N MET A 332 20.14 -14.67 -5.18
CA MET A 332 21.41 -14.62 -5.90
C MET A 332 21.37 -15.57 -7.11
N LEU A 333 21.83 -15.07 -8.25
CA LEU A 333 21.96 -15.87 -9.46
C LEU A 333 23.34 -16.53 -9.49
N ASP A 334 23.37 -17.83 -9.63
CA ASP A 334 24.61 -18.54 -9.93
C ASP A 334 25.02 -18.32 -11.41
N PRO A 335 26.28 -18.66 -11.79
CA PRO A 335 26.77 -18.43 -13.15
C PRO A 335 25.94 -19.12 -14.25
N ASP A 336 25.36 -20.27 -13.97
CA ASP A 336 24.53 -21.01 -14.95
C ASP A 336 23.15 -20.35 -15.08
N ALA A 337 22.59 -19.87 -13.97
CA ALA A 337 21.34 -19.12 -13.95
C ALA A 337 21.42 -17.78 -14.71
N TRP A 338 22.60 -17.15 -14.76
CA TRP A 338 22.80 -15.89 -15.49
C TRP A 338 22.42 -15.96 -16.97
N MET A 339 22.80 -17.03 -17.69
CA MET A 339 22.45 -17.18 -19.10
C MET A 339 20.94 -17.31 -19.31
N VAL A 340 20.26 -18.01 -18.40
CA VAL A 340 18.80 -18.17 -18.45
C VAL A 340 18.12 -16.83 -18.13
N ALA A 341 18.61 -16.15 -17.10
CA ALA A 341 18.15 -14.85 -16.67
C ALA A 341 18.29 -13.80 -17.78
N GLU A 342 19.43 -13.77 -18.48
CA GLU A 342 19.67 -12.86 -19.60
C GLU A 342 18.64 -13.06 -20.72
N ARG A 343 18.33 -14.29 -21.09
CA ARG A 343 17.31 -14.61 -22.09
C ARG A 343 15.92 -14.13 -21.64
N LEU A 344 15.61 -14.29 -20.35
CA LEU A 344 14.33 -13.85 -19.77
C LEU A 344 14.21 -12.33 -19.84
N VAL A 345 15.25 -11.59 -19.42
CA VAL A 345 15.26 -10.14 -19.47
C VAL A 345 15.10 -9.63 -20.90
N TYR A 346 15.92 -10.14 -21.83
CA TYR A 346 15.78 -9.75 -23.24
C TYR A 346 14.42 -10.13 -23.86
N GLY A 347 13.79 -11.20 -23.37
CA GLY A 347 12.44 -11.60 -23.80
C GLY A 347 11.33 -10.66 -23.28
N GLU A 348 11.48 -10.10 -22.07
CA GLU A 348 10.49 -9.20 -21.45
C GLU A 348 10.67 -7.72 -21.84
N LEU A 349 11.88 -7.28 -22.19
CA LEU A 349 12.13 -5.87 -22.59
C LEU A 349 11.21 -5.38 -23.71
N PRO A 350 10.90 -6.17 -24.78
CA PRO A 350 9.95 -5.74 -25.81
C PRO A 350 8.52 -5.55 -25.28
N ARG A 351 8.12 -6.33 -24.27
CA ARG A 351 6.83 -6.17 -23.61
C ARG A 351 6.79 -4.87 -22.84
N LEU A 352 7.78 -4.64 -21.96
CA LEU A 352 7.89 -3.41 -21.19
C LEU A 352 7.90 -2.19 -22.11
N ALA A 353 8.69 -2.20 -23.17
CA ALA A 353 8.79 -1.10 -24.12
C ALA A 353 7.45 -0.71 -24.73
N ARG A 354 6.63 -1.69 -25.14
CA ARG A 354 5.31 -1.43 -25.72
C ARG A 354 4.29 -0.89 -24.74
N HIS A 355 4.33 -1.38 -23.48
CA HIS A 355 3.37 -0.96 -22.48
C HIS A 355 3.69 0.43 -21.90
N LEU A 356 4.97 0.81 -21.88
CA LEU A 356 5.38 2.13 -21.39
C LEU A 356 4.66 3.28 -22.09
N ILE A 357 4.34 3.17 -23.38
CA ILE A 357 3.62 4.20 -24.14
C ILE A 357 2.26 4.54 -23.50
N ALA A 358 1.58 3.53 -22.96
CA ALA A 358 0.26 3.69 -22.35
C ALA A 358 0.31 4.24 -20.91
N THR A 359 1.50 4.39 -20.32
CA THR A 359 1.67 4.93 -18.97
C THR A 359 1.75 6.46 -18.97
N ARG A 360 1.47 7.09 -17.82
CA ARG A 360 1.67 8.54 -17.65
C ARG A 360 3.14 8.93 -17.91
N THR A 361 4.07 8.16 -17.33
CA THR A 361 5.50 8.36 -17.57
C THR A 361 5.86 8.31 -19.04
N GLY A 362 5.34 7.31 -19.76
CA GLY A 362 5.56 7.18 -21.20
C GLY A 362 4.94 8.31 -21.99
N ALA A 363 3.71 8.70 -21.67
CA ALA A 363 3.03 9.83 -22.32
C ALA A 363 3.80 11.14 -22.10
N LEU A 364 4.27 11.40 -20.88
CA LEU A 364 5.08 12.57 -20.59
C LEU A 364 6.42 12.51 -21.30
N ALA A 365 7.11 11.35 -21.30
CA ALA A 365 8.36 11.17 -22.04
C ALA A 365 8.21 11.45 -23.53
N CYS A 366 7.08 11.04 -24.14
CA CYS A 366 6.77 11.36 -25.53
C CYS A 366 6.54 12.87 -25.74
N SER A 367 5.80 13.53 -24.84
CA SER A 367 5.50 14.97 -24.98
C SER A 367 6.72 15.85 -24.77
N LEU A 368 7.69 15.45 -23.93
CA LEU A 368 8.94 16.15 -23.74
C LEU A 368 9.83 16.17 -24.98
N HIS A 369 9.57 15.33 -25.96
CA HIS A 369 10.31 15.32 -27.22
C HIS A 369 10.28 16.70 -27.89
N ASP A 370 9.16 17.40 -27.83
CA ASP A 370 8.96 18.69 -28.48
C ASP A 370 9.64 19.84 -27.74
N TYR A 371 9.97 19.67 -26.47
CA TYR A 371 10.55 20.70 -25.61
C TYR A 371 12.03 20.55 -25.33
N LEU A 372 12.57 19.36 -25.45
CA LEU A 372 13.99 19.09 -25.19
C LEU A 372 14.80 19.24 -26.49
N THR A 373 15.42 20.39 -26.65
CA THR A 373 16.43 20.62 -27.71
C THR A 373 17.74 19.99 -27.30
N GLY A 374 18.13 18.87 -27.89
CA GLY A 374 19.40 18.22 -27.62
C GLY A 374 19.45 16.78 -28.13
N PRO A 375 20.58 16.09 -27.97
CA PRO A 375 20.87 14.81 -28.63
C PRO A 375 20.15 13.61 -28.01
N LEU A 376 18.93 13.77 -27.53
CA LEU A 376 18.18 12.66 -26.94
C LEU A 376 17.55 11.74 -28.00
N ASP A 377 17.56 12.09 -29.27
CA ASP A 377 17.22 11.27 -30.46
C ASP A 377 16.14 10.19 -30.21
N GLY A 378 15.04 10.56 -29.59
CA GLY A 378 13.97 9.61 -29.21
C GLY A 378 14.17 8.86 -27.88
N GLN A 379 15.34 8.93 -27.29
CA GLN A 379 15.65 8.23 -26.03
C GLN A 379 15.34 9.14 -24.82
N ARG A 380 14.33 8.78 -24.03
CA ARG A 380 13.86 9.60 -22.91
C ARG A 380 13.94 8.91 -21.57
N LEU A 381 13.86 7.58 -21.55
CA LEU A 381 13.92 6.79 -20.35
C LEU A 381 15.07 5.78 -20.45
N VAL A 382 15.81 5.60 -19.38
CA VAL A 382 16.84 4.56 -19.28
C VAL A 382 16.50 3.57 -18.18
N LEU A 383 16.60 2.29 -18.50
CA LEU A 383 16.60 1.19 -17.56
C LEU A 383 18.05 0.79 -17.29
N ARG A 384 18.47 0.88 -16.04
CA ARG A 384 19.81 0.47 -15.60
C ARG A 384 19.71 -0.74 -14.69
N LEU A 385 20.42 -1.80 -15.05
CA LEU A 385 20.47 -3.05 -14.31
C LEU A 385 21.85 -3.19 -13.67
N LEU A 386 21.89 -3.12 -12.36
CA LEU A 386 23.09 -3.20 -11.56
C LEU A 386 23.49 -4.67 -11.37
N ALA A 387 24.79 -4.94 -11.36
CA ALA A 387 25.33 -6.22 -10.92
C ALA A 387 25.14 -6.39 -9.40
N PRO A 388 25.08 -7.65 -8.92
CA PRO A 388 25.09 -7.91 -7.49
C PRO A 388 26.30 -7.32 -6.78
N PRO A 389 26.19 -6.98 -5.48
CA PRO A 389 27.32 -6.56 -4.69
C PRO A 389 28.44 -7.62 -4.72
N GLY A 390 29.65 -7.19 -5.02
CA GLY A 390 30.82 -8.10 -5.14
C GLY A 390 31.19 -8.53 -6.56
N GLU A 391 30.36 -8.26 -7.56
CA GLU A 391 30.69 -8.41 -8.98
C GLU A 391 30.83 -7.02 -9.63
N PRO A 392 31.95 -6.33 -9.46
CA PRO A 392 32.13 -5.01 -10.05
C PRO A 392 32.25 -5.11 -11.58
N GLY A 393 31.45 -4.37 -12.29
CA GLY A 393 31.66 -4.05 -13.69
C GLY A 393 30.57 -4.41 -14.69
N ARG A 394 29.48 -5.04 -14.32
CA ARG A 394 28.39 -5.34 -15.25
C ARG A 394 27.16 -4.47 -14.97
N ILE A 395 27.17 -3.25 -15.44
CA ILE A 395 25.94 -2.44 -15.54
C ILE A 395 25.43 -2.58 -16.97
N LEU A 396 24.24 -3.17 -17.10
CA LEU A 396 23.53 -3.19 -18.37
C LEU A 396 22.60 -1.99 -18.40
N SER A 397 22.67 -1.21 -19.45
CA SER A 397 21.80 -0.05 -19.63
C SER A 397 21.07 -0.11 -20.94
N PHE A 398 19.80 0.17 -20.90
CA PHE A 398 18.91 0.13 -22.06
C PHE A 398 18.11 1.44 -22.10
N ALA A 399 18.21 2.18 -23.20
CA ALA A 399 17.35 3.33 -23.41
C ALA A 399 16.06 2.90 -24.12
N TRP A 400 14.96 3.45 -23.66
CA TRP A 400 13.68 3.28 -24.34
C TRP A 400 13.61 4.23 -25.53
N ASP A 401 13.55 3.65 -26.73
CA ASP A 401 13.35 4.38 -27.98
C ASP A 401 11.85 4.48 -28.25
N ILE A 402 11.32 5.72 -28.23
CA ILE A 402 9.91 6.00 -28.44
C ILE A 402 9.48 5.93 -29.90
N THR A 403 10.42 6.00 -30.85
CA THR A 403 10.13 5.98 -32.29
C THR A 403 9.84 4.58 -32.81
N GLY A 404 10.44 3.56 -32.20
CA GLY A 404 10.11 2.16 -32.41
C GLY A 404 10.10 1.46 -31.08
N PRO A 405 8.96 1.41 -30.32
CA PRO A 405 8.94 1.13 -28.90
C PRO A 405 9.75 -0.12 -28.53
N ALA A 406 11.01 0.12 -28.25
CA ALA A 406 12.00 -0.89 -27.94
C ALA A 406 13.02 -0.37 -26.92
N PHE A 407 13.61 -1.26 -26.16
CA PHE A 407 14.80 -0.98 -25.37
C PHE A 407 16.06 -1.29 -26.18
N VAL A 408 16.88 -0.29 -26.39
CA VAL A 408 18.14 -0.41 -27.11
C VAL A 408 19.31 -0.33 -26.13
N PRO A 409 20.33 -1.19 -26.24
CA PRO A 409 21.50 -1.12 -25.39
C PRO A 409 22.23 0.21 -25.53
N VAL A 410 22.61 0.82 -24.41
CA VAL A 410 23.37 2.09 -24.38
C VAL A 410 24.54 1.99 -23.41
N GLY A 411 25.64 2.64 -23.77
CA GLY A 411 26.78 2.77 -22.86
C GLY A 411 26.47 3.83 -21.82
N THR A 412 26.16 3.42 -20.62
CA THR A 412 26.08 4.32 -19.45
C THR A 412 27.04 3.83 -18.40
N THR A 413 27.73 4.74 -17.80
CA THR A 413 28.81 4.42 -16.88
C THR A 413 28.38 4.71 -15.44
N SER A 414 27.85 5.88 -15.16
CA SER A 414 27.43 6.27 -13.82
C SER A 414 25.95 6.67 -13.76
N ARG A 415 25.39 6.65 -12.56
CA ARG A 415 24.04 7.17 -12.32
C ARG A 415 23.96 8.67 -12.64
N GLY A 416 24.98 9.44 -12.24
CA GLY A 416 25.02 10.88 -12.51
C GLY A 416 25.03 11.20 -14.01
N GLU A 417 25.78 10.45 -14.82
CA GLU A 417 25.77 10.58 -16.28
C GLU A 417 24.41 10.21 -16.88
N ALA A 418 23.78 9.15 -16.38
CA ALA A 418 22.45 8.74 -16.81
C ALA A 418 21.40 9.80 -16.48
N MET A 419 21.41 10.34 -15.24
CA MET A 419 20.52 11.45 -14.83
C MET A 419 20.74 12.73 -15.64
N ALA A 420 21.97 13.03 -16.03
CA ALA A 420 22.28 14.19 -16.87
C ALA A 420 21.79 14.01 -18.31
N ARG A 421 21.64 12.76 -18.78
CA ARG A 421 21.29 12.46 -20.16
C ARG A 421 19.82 12.13 -20.36
N TYR A 422 19.20 11.41 -19.42
CA TYR A 422 17.83 10.91 -19.56
C TYR A 422 16.91 11.56 -18.54
N PRO A 423 15.78 12.14 -18.95
CA PRO A 423 14.83 12.79 -18.03
C PRO A 423 14.08 11.78 -17.13
N PHE A 424 14.06 10.50 -17.50
CA PHE A 424 13.49 9.43 -16.70
C PHE A 424 14.46 8.27 -16.56
N GLY A 425 14.51 7.66 -15.40
CA GLY A 425 15.34 6.49 -15.16
C GLY A 425 14.77 5.52 -14.15
N ILE A 426 15.01 4.25 -14.42
CA ILE A 426 14.75 3.13 -13.53
C ILE A 426 16.09 2.45 -13.28
N GLU A 427 16.47 2.29 -12.03
CA GLU A 427 17.67 1.57 -11.64
C GLU A 427 17.27 0.44 -10.68
N LEU A 428 17.63 -0.80 -11.02
CA LEU A 428 17.32 -2.02 -10.29
C LEU A 428 18.54 -2.94 -10.30
N PHE A 429 18.62 -3.86 -9.35
CA PHE A 429 19.52 -5.00 -9.53
C PHE A 429 18.99 -5.95 -10.59
N TYR A 430 19.89 -6.50 -11.38
CA TYR A 430 19.55 -7.45 -12.43
C TYR A 430 18.77 -8.65 -11.90
N GLN A 431 19.21 -9.21 -10.79
CA GLN A 431 18.55 -10.33 -10.11
C GLN A 431 17.13 -10.00 -9.63
N ASP A 432 16.86 -8.76 -9.23
CA ASP A 432 15.54 -8.32 -8.77
C ASP A 432 14.55 -8.28 -9.94
N LEU A 433 15.01 -7.79 -11.10
CA LEU A 433 14.20 -7.82 -12.31
C LEU A 433 13.88 -9.25 -12.75
N VAL A 434 14.87 -10.16 -12.65
CA VAL A 434 14.65 -11.59 -12.93
C VAL A 434 13.67 -12.19 -11.93
N ALA A 435 13.82 -11.90 -10.65
CA ALA A 435 12.92 -12.36 -9.60
C ALA A 435 11.47 -11.87 -9.81
N LEU A 436 11.30 -10.61 -10.25
CA LEU A 436 10.00 -10.08 -10.64
C LEU A 436 9.42 -10.86 -11.82
N PHE A 437 10.19 -11.12 -12.87
CA PHE A 437 9.73 -11.82 -14.06
C PHE A 437 9.47 -13.32 -13.84
N THR A 438 10.00 -13.89 -12.78
CA THR A 438 9.75 -15.27 -12.37
C THR A 438 8.69 -15.41 -11.29
N GLY A 439 8.24 -14.30 -10.70
CA GLY A 439 7.23 -14.27 -9.63
C GLY A 439 7.77 -14.63 -8.25
N HIS A 440 9.10 -14.55 -8.03
CA HIS A 440 9.71 -14.73 -6.71
C HIS A 440 9.55 -13.52 -5.81
N VAL A 441 9.41 -12.34 -6.40
CA VAL A 441 9.18 -11.07 -5.69
C VAL A 441 8.06 -10.29 -6.36
N GLN A 442 7.41 -9.42 -5.60
CA GLN A 442 6.48 -8.43 -6.11
C GLN A 442 7.20 -7.10 -6.34
N ILE A 443 6.54 -6.20 -7.05
CA ILE A 443 7.09 -4.85 -7.27
C ILE A 443 7.28 -4.09 -5.96
N TRP A 444 6.45 -4.36 -4.95
CA TRP A 444 6.56 -3.80 -3.61
C TRP A 444 7.87 -4.18 -2.91
N ASP A 445 8.32 -5.43 -3.07
CA ASP A 445 9.63 -5.87 -2.54
C ASP A 445 10.76 -5.06 -3.15
N ILE A 446 10.71 -4.84 -4.47
CA ILE A 446 11.71 -4.07 -5.21
C ILE A 446 11.71 -2.61 -4.73
N ILE A 447 10.54 -2.00 -4.59
CA ILE A 447 10.40 -0.62 -4.11
C ILE A 447 10.92 -0.47 -2.68
N GLY A 448 10.59 -1.43 -1.81
CA GLY A 448 11.03 -1.43 -0.42
C GLY A 448 12.52 -1.74 -0.22
N GLY A 449 13.19 -2.29 -1.23
CA GLY A 449 14.55 -2.81 -1.08
C GLY A 449 15.62 -2.27 -2.03
N SER A 450 15.33 -2.11 -3.29
CA SER A 450 16.37 -1.89 -4.30
C SER A 450 16.08 -0.83 -5.35
N TYR A 451 14.81 -0.50 -5.58
CA TYR A 451 14.42 0.46 -6.61
C TYR A 451 15.00 1.85 -6.36
N GLN A 452 15.56 2.41 -7.42
CA GLN A 452 15.91 3.82 -7.51
C GLN A 452 15.39 4.38 -8.84
N GLY A 453 14.82 5.58 -8.80
CA GLY A 453 14.29 6.24 -9.97
C GLY A 453 14.62 7.71 -10.02
N TRP A 454 14.40 8.33 -11.18
CA TRP A 454 14.37 9.78 -11.34
C TRP A 454 13.42 10.17 -12.47
N HIS A 455 12.91 11.38 -12.41
CA HIS A 455 11.96 11.91 -13.38
C HIS A 455 11.98 13.44 -13.47
N VAL A 456 11.32 13.97 -14.49
CA VAL A 456 11.05 15.39 -14.69
C VAL A 456 9.54 15.59 -14.80
N GLY A 457 8.83 15.67 -13.72
CA GLY A 457 7.39 15.76 -13.78
C GLY A 457 6.77 15.86 -12.40
N GLU A 458 5.49 15.65 -12.32
CA GLU A 458 4.79 15.55 -11.07
C GLU A 458 4.99 14.16 -10.44
N ARG A 459 4.54 14.00 -9.21
CA ARG A 459 4.67 12.74 -8.46
C ARG A 459 4.17 11.52 -9.24
N LEU A 460 3.02 11.64 -9.92
CA LEU A 460 2.40 10.54 -10.67
C LEU A 460 3.09 10.20 -11.99
N ASP A 461 4.09 10.97 -12.36
CA ASP A 461 4.88 10.74 -13.57
C ASP A 461 6.15 9.91 -13.28
N SER A 462 6.34 9.50 -12.01
CA SER A 462 7.45 8.65 -11.61
C SER A 462 7.47 7.32 -12.38
N PRO A 463 8.64 6.86 -12.82
CA PRO A 463 8.79 5.59 -13.53
C PRO A 463 8.33 4.36 -12.72
N VAL A 464 8.30 4.44 -11.40
CA VAL A 464 7.80 3.34 -10.55
C VAL A 464 6.35 2.99 -10.90
N TYR A 465 5.51 3.99 -11.20
CA TYR A 465 4.13 3.75 -11.59
C TYR A 465 4.01 3.07 -12.95
N ALA A 466 4.98 3.29 -13.84
CA ALA A 466 5.06 2.55 -15.09
C ALA A 466 5.33 1.06 -14.84
N LEU A 467 6.13 0.72 -13.83
CA LEU A 467 6.34 -0.68 -13.46
C LEU A 467 5.07 -1.32 -12.92
N PHE A 468 4.31 -0.63 -12.07
CA PHE A 468 2.99 -1.13 -11.62
C PHE A 468 2.02 -1.35 -12.77
N ALA A 469 2.00 -0.43 -13.75
CA ALA A 469 1.14 -0.54 -14.93
C ALA A 469 1.47 -1.74 -15.82
N VAL A 470 2.66 -2.33 -15.69
CA VAL A 470 3.12 -3.46 -16.51
C VAL A 470 3.20 -4.76 -15.72
N TYR A 471 3.62 -4.70 -14.47
CA TYR A 471 3.95 -5.87 -13.63
C TYR A 471 3.14 -5.94 -12.33
N GLY A 472 2.20 -5.03 -12.10
CA GLY A 472 1.29 -5.13 -10.97
C GLY A 472 0.50 -6.44 -10.99
N GLU A 473 -0.04 -6.82 -9.87
CA GLU A 473 -0.70 -8.11 -9.62
C GLU A 473 -1.86 -8.37 -10.60
N HIS A 474 -2.57 -7.31 -10.96
CA HIS A 474 -3.67 -7.38 -11.93
C HIS A 474 -3.20 -7.54 -13.38
N GLN A 475 -2.10 -6.90 -13.74
CA GLN A 475 -1.54 -6.97 -15.09
C GLN A 475 -0.81 -8.29 -15.34
N ARG A 476 -0.25 -8.89 -14.29
CA ARG A 476 0.49 -10.14 -14.33
C ARG A 476 0.00 -11.12 -13.26
N PRO A 477 -1.26 -11.57 -13.36
CA PRO A 477 -1.81 -12.52 -12.40
C PRO A 477 -1.02 -13.85 -12.36
N ASP A 478 -0.30 -14.20 -13.44
CA ASP A 478 0.59 -15.35 -13.50
C ASP A 478 1.80 -15.22 -12.56
N LEU A 479 2.38 -14.02 -12.47
CA LEU A 479 3.50 -13.74 -11.57
C LEU A 479 3.00 -13.61 -10.12
N ALA A 480 1.88 -12.93 -9.92
CA ALA A 480 1.24 -12.81 -8.61
C ALA A 480 0.91 -14.19 -8.02
N ALA A 481 0.31 -15.08 -8.81
CA ALA A 481 0.00 -16.45 -8.37
C ALA A 481 1.24 -17.23 -7.92
N ARG A 482 2.39 -17.07 -8.60
CA ARG A 482 3.66 -17.69 -8.18
C ARG A 482 4.16 -17.11 -6.87
N CYS A 483 4.14 -15.79 -6.73
CA CYS A 483 4.56 -15.12 -5.50
C CYS A 483 3.70 -15.55 -4.31
N TYR A 484 2.39 -15.65 -4.49
CA TYR A 484 1.49 -16.16 -3.46
C TYR A 484 1.77 -17.62 -3.10
N ALA A 485 2.00 -18.48 -4.09
CA ALA A 485 2.37 -19.87 -3.85
C ALA A 485 3.67 -19.99 -3.03
N GLU A 486 4.68 -19.17 -3.32
CA GLU A 486 5.91 -19.13 -2.53
C GLU A 486 5.68 -18.59 -1.11
N SER A 487 4.84 -17.56 -0.96
CA SER A 487 4.47 -17.03 0.35
C SER A 487 3.78 -18.11 1.20
N LEU A 488 2.86 -18.88 0.61
CA LEU A 488 2.18 -19.99 1.28
C LEU A 488 3.16 -21.13 1.64
N ALA A 489 4.09 -21.48 0.73
CA ALA A 489 5.09 -22.50 1.00
C ALA A 489 6.02 -22.16 2.17
N ARG A 490 6.21 -20.87 2.47
CA ARG A 490 6.99 -20.43 3.64
C ARG A 490 6.24 -20.61 4.96
N LEU A 491 4.91 -20.67 4.94
CA LEU A 491 4.08 -20.92 6.12
C LEU A 491 4.04 -22.41 6.49
N ASP A 492 4.32 -23.32 5.55
CA ASP A 492 4.34 -24.76 5.81
C ASP A 492 5.60 -25.15 6.59
N PRO A 493 5.46 -25.59 7.88
CA PRO A 493 6.61 -25.96 8.71
C PRO A 493 7.39 -27.17 8.17
N THR A 494 6.82 -27.97 7.27
CA THR A 494 7.50 -29.13 6.68
C THR A 494 8.51 -28.71 5.61
N THR A 495 8.37 -27.54 4.99
CA THR A 495 9.30 -26.97 4.01
C THR A 495 10.45 -26.19 4.65
N ALA A 496 10.29 -25.72 5.88
CA ALA A 496 11.33 -25.01 6.63
C ALA A 496 12.55 -25.88 7.01
N SER A 497 12.43 -27.22 6.91
CA SER A 497 13.52 -28.16 7.22
C SER A 497 14.45 -28.45 6.03
N ILE A 498 14.26 -27.82 4.87
CA ILE A 498 15.05 -28.05 3.64
C ILE A 498 15.86 -26.80 3.24
N ARG A 499 15.93 -25.79 4.12
CA ARG A 499 16.76 -24.59 3.89
C ARG A 499 17.92 -24.47 4.85
#